data_050ab17fd452f57ce0737438dd76791c
#
_entry.id   050ab17fd452f57ce0737438dd76791c
#
_cell.length_a   1.000
_cell.length_b   1.000
_cell.length_c   1.000
_cell.angle_alpha   90.00
_cell.angle_beta   90.00
_cell.angle_gamma   90.00
#
_symmetry.space_group_name_H-M   'P 1'
#
loop_
_entity.id
_entity.type
_entity.pdbx_description
1 polymer ?
#
loop_
_entity_poly.entity_id
_entity_poly.type
_entity_poly.pdbx_seq_one_letter_code
_entity_poly.pdbx_strand_id
1 'polypeptide(L)'
;MKRLRLALLCAAAVSALAVATYLVAANNQHDKKAHATASSVDSGPLANATVSFGAWMTSPPLDRFPNISNTRTSNHHVVIPEVAKIKAGGTVNFIIAGFHQVIVYDDGTQPADINTTITVLPTNPPSPPPPLIADPNRRIYRGLDPSLQAADRVEVVHFAEPGTYLVICGVLPHFQAGMYGFVRVLPQKI
;
A
#
# COMPACT_ATOMS: atom_id res chain seq x y z
N MET A 1 -64.43 -23.97 28.60
CA MET A 1 -63.58 -23.79 27.40
C MET A 1 -63.19 -22.33 27.11
N LYS A 2 -64.04 -21.32 27.37
CA LYS A 2 -63.69 -19.88 27.09
C LYS A 2 -62.58 -19.32 27.98
N ARG A 3 -62.47 -19.74 29.25
CA ARG A 3 -61.43 -19.22 30.18
C ARG A 3 -60.04 -19.76 29.90
N LEU A 4 -59.89 -20.98 29.32
CA LEU A 4 -58.62 -21.55 28.99
C LEU A 4 -57.97 -20.88 27.76
N ARG A 5 -58.81 -20.44 26.80
CA ARG A 5 -58.32 -19.73 25.61
C ARG A 5 -57.79 -18.32 25.92
N LEU A 6 -58.36 -17.66 26.94
CA LEU A 6 -57.92 -16.33 27.33
C LEU A 6 -56.54 -16.37 28.02
N ALA A 7 -56.31 -17.38 28.86
CA ALA A 7 -55.02 -17.55 29.53
C ALA A 7 -53.86 -17.86 28.53
N LEU A 8 -54.11 -18.63 27.46
CA LEU A 8 -53.13 -18.91 26.44
C LEU A 8 -52.78 -17.66 25.62
N LEU A 9 -53.71 -16.80 25.31
CA LEU A 9 -53.48 -15.55 24.57
C LEU A 9 -52.66 -14.55 25.39
N CYS A 10 -52.86 -14.48 26.68
CA CYS A 10 -52.06 -13.60 27.55
C CYS A 10 -50.60 -14.10 27.67
N ALA A 11 -50.37 -15.41 27.77
CA ALA A 11 -49.04 -16.00 27.85
C ALA A 11 -48.24 -15.77 26.55
N ALA A 12 -48.89 -15.84 25.39
CA ALA A 12 -48.25 -15.59 24.09
C ALA A 12 -47.85 -14.10 23.90
N ALA A 13 -48.70 -13.17 24.38
CA ALA A 13 -48.43 -11.75 24.29
C ALA A 13 -47.25 -11.31 25.19
N VAL A 14 -47.11 -11.88 26.38
CA VAL A 14 -45.99 -11.57 27.28
C VAL A 14 -44.66 -12.13 26.71
N SER A 15 -44.66 -13.31 26.09
CA SER A 15 -43.50 -13.88 25.49
C SER A 15 -43.00 -13.09 24.26
N ALA A 16 -43.94 -12.55 23.45
CA ALA A 16 -43.58 -11.75 22.29
C ALA A 16 -42.96 -10.39 22.70
N LEU A 17 -43.46 -9.79 23.81
CA LEU A 17 -42.91 -8.53 24.30
C LEU A 17 -41.50 -8.68 24.89
N ALA A 18 -41.22 -9.81 25.55
CA ALA A 18 -39.91 -10.12 26.13
C ALA A 18 -38.86 -10.35 25.04
N VAL A 19 -39.22 -11.02 23.93
CA VAL A 19 -38.30 -11.24 22.77
C VAL A 19 -38.02 -9.93 22.05
N ALA A 20 -39.03 -9.06 21.87
CA ALA A 20 -38.84 -7.76 21.22
C ALA A 20 -37.91 -6.83 22.03
N THR A 21 -38.05 -6.81 23.35
CA THR A 21 -37.16 -6.01 24.22
C THR A 21 -35.74 -6.57 24.27
N TYR A 22 -35.56 -7.87 24.21
CA TYR A 22 -34.24 -8.47 24.16
C TYR A 22 -33.51 -8.18 22.83
N LEU A 23 -34.20 -8.23 21.70
CA LEU A 23 -33.65 -7.89 20.40
C LEU A 23 -33.26 -6.43 20.28
N VAL A 24 -34.04 -5.50 20.83
CA VAL A 24 -33.70 -4.08 20.85
C VAL A 24 -32.50 -3.80 21.78
N ALA A 25 -32.41 -4.48 22.92
CA ALA A 25 -31.26 -4.35 23.81
C ALA A 25 -29.97 -4.96 23.19
N ALA A 26 -30.06 -6.07 22.47
CA ALA A 26 -28.92 -6.68 21.76
C ALA A 26 -28.43 -5.81 20.60
N ASN A 27 -29.33 -5.19 19.84
CA ASN A 27 -28.96 -4.28 18.75
C ASN A 27 -28.28 -2.99 19.27
N ASN A 28 -28.76 -2.43 20.40
CA ASN A 28 -28.12 -1.28 21.02
C ASN A 28 -26.74 -1.59 21.63
N GLN A 29 -26.46 -2.85 21.98
CA GLN A 29 -25.13 -3.25 22.44
C GLN A 29 -24.14 -3.40 21.26
N HIS A 30 -24.59 -3.78 20.06
CA HIS A 30 -23.77 -3.84 18.88
C HIS A 30 -23.35 -2.45 18.39
N ASP A 31 -24.28 -1.48 18.41
CA ASP A 31 -23.97 -0.10 18.01
C ASP A 31 -23.03 0.62 19.00
N LYS A 32 -23.15 0.31 20.31
CA LYS A 32 -22.23 0.88 21.30
C LYS A 32 -20.80 0.33 21.22
N LYS A 33 -20.63 -0.89 20.69
CA LYS A 33 -19.29 -1.49 20.53
C LYS A 33 -18.60 -1.01 19.26
N ALA A 34 -19.35 -0.59 18.25
CA ALA A 34 -18.80 -0.03 17.00
C ALA A 34 -18.33 1.43 17.16
N HIS A 35 -18.86 2.19 18.14
CA HIS A 35 -18.45 3.58 18.38
C HIS A 35 -17.31 3.76 19.39
N ALA A 36 -16.83 2.68 20.03
CA ALA A 36 -15.80 2.77 21.06
C ALA A 36 -14.37 2.64 20.52
N THR A 37 -14.17 2.56 19.20
CA THR A 37 -12.86 2.50 18.57
C THR A 37 -12.65 3.56 17.50
N ALA A 38 -13.18 4.77 17.71
CA ALA A 38 -12.58 5.94 17.09
C ALA A 38 -11.27 6.20 17.86
N SER A 39 -10.23 5.45 17.50
CA SER A 39 -8.87 5.75 17.91
C SER A 39 -8.62 7.22 17.61
N SER A 40 -8.20 7.99 18.61
CA SER A 40 -7.68 9.32 18.44
C SER A 40 -6.75 9.30 17.21
N VAL A 41 -7.10 10.08 16.19
CA VAL A 41 -6.23 10.26 15.03
C VAL A 41 -4.95 10.85 15.58
N ASP A 42 -3.94 10.02 15.72
CA ASP A 42 -2.62 10.47 16.16
C ASP A 42 -2.10 11.47 15.12
N SER A 43 -1.87 12.71 15.53
CA SER A 43 -1.44 13.84 14.70
C SER A 43 -0.01 13.72 14.17
N GLY A 44 0.53 12.50 14.09
CA GLY A 44 1.86 12.22 13.56
C GLY A 44 1.86 11.94 12.04
N PRO A 45 3.03 11.70 11.44
CA PRO A 45 3.15 11.29 10.04
C PRO A 45 2.23 10.13 9.72
N LEU A 46 1.63 10.12 8.53
CA LEU A 46 0.67 9.10 8.11
C LEU A 46 1.26 7.70 8.25
N ALA A 47 0.45 6.76 8.75
CA ALA A 47 0.81 5.34 8.76
C ALA A 47 0.82 4.73 7.34
N ASN A 48 0.25 5.46 6.37
CA ASN A 48 0.22 5.07 4.96
C ASN A 48 0.72 6.22 4.09
N ALA A 49 1.44 5.89 3.03
CA ALA A 49 1.83 6.83 2.00
C ALA A 49 1.56 6.24 0.61
N THR A 50 1.43 7.13 -0.37
CA THR A 50 1.31 6.75 -1.77
C THR A 50 2.48 7.35 -2.53
N VAL A 51 3.15 6.51 -3.32
CA VAL A 51 4.31 6.87 -4.15
C VAL A 51 3.99 6.55 -5.60
N SER A 52 4.12 7.54 -6.50
CA SER A 52 4.08 7.31 -7.93
C SER A 52 5.42 6.76 -8.40
N PHE A 53 5.39 5.61 -9.09
CA PHE A 53 6.56 4.89 -9.55
C PHE A 53 6.50 4.78 -11.08
N GLY A 54 7.17 5.70 -11.74
CA GLY A 54 7.01 6.02 -13.14
C GLY A 54 6.03 7.17 -13.37
N ALA A 55 6.06 7.77 -14.55
CA ALA A 55 5.14 8.83 -14.94
C ALA A 55 3.98 8.27 -15.76
N TRP A 56 2.77 8.70 -15.43
CA TRP A 56 1.56 8.29 -16.14
C TRP A 56 1.45 9.01 -17.49
N MET A 57 1.17 8.24 -18.53
CA MET A 57 1.05 8.68 -19.91
C MET A 57 -0.40 8.65 -20.39
N THR A 58 -1.34 9.20 -19.65
CA THR A 58 -2.75 9.25 -20.04
C THR A 58 -3.14 10.62 -20.56
N SER A 59 -4.14 10.66 -21.45
CA SER A 59 -4.72 11.90 -21.95
C SER A 59 -6.24 11.90 -21.75
N PRO A 60 -6.83 12.78 -20.93
CA PRO A 60 -6.12 13.75 -20.09
C PRO A 60 -5.27 13.06 -19.04
N PRO A 61 -4.13 13.63 -18.65
CA PRO A 61 -3.29 13.02 -17.64
C PRO A 61 -4.07 12.95 -16.33
N LEU A 62 -4.26 11.73 -15.83
CA LEU A 62 -4.79 11.49 -14.49
C LEU A 62 -3.72 11.71 -13.44
N ASP A 63 -2.50 11.95 -13.88
CA ASP A 63 -1.34 12.13 -13.06
C ASP A 63 -1.12 13.58 -12.66
N ARG A 64 -0.18 13.73 -11.74
CA ARG A 64 0.24 15.00 -11.18
C ARG A 64 1.34 15.69 -11.99
N PHE A 65 1.69 15.13 -13.14
CA PHE A 65 2.86 15.51 -13.93
C PHE A 65 2.49 15.87 -15.37
N PRO A 66 1.61 16.87 -15.56
CA PRO A 66 1.17 17.26 -16.90
C PRO A 66 2.29 17.84 -17.77
N ASN A 67 3.46 18.11 -17.20
CA ASN A 67 4.56 18.79 -17.86
C ASN A 67 5.85 17.98 -17.77
N ILE A 68 6.00 17.03 -18.68
CA ILE A 68 7.19 16.17 -18.81
C ILE A 68 8.31 16.78 -19.65
N SER A 69 8.36 18.10 -19.76
CA SER A 69 9.45 18.80 -20.46
C SER A 69 10.78 18.82 -19.70
N ASN A 70 10.76 18.44 -18.43
CA ASN A 70 11.95 18.27 -17.61
C ASN A 70 12.69 16.98 -18.01
N THR A 71 13.99 17.03 -18.17
CA THR A 71 14.82 15.88 -18.57
C THR A 71 14.71 14.69 -17.62
N ARG A 72 14.45 14.93 -16.32
CA ARG A 72 14.24 13.87 -15.32
C ARG A 72 12.91 13.14 -15.50
N THR A 73 11.87 13.82 -15.96
CA THR A 73 10.52 13.25 -16.16
C THR A 73 10.26 12.84 -17.60
N SER A 74 11.07 13.31 -18.56
CA SER A 74 10.88 13.01 -19.98
C SER A 74 11.06 11.52 -20.32
N ASN A 75 11.84 10.80 -19.53
CA ASN A 75 12.04 9.36 -19.68
C ASN A 75 11.13 8.52 -18.76
N HIS A 76 10.25 9.17 -17.99
CA HIS A 76 9.31 8.53 -17.05
C HIS A 76 9.97 7.69 -15.93
N HIS A 77 11.27 7.83 -15.72
CA HIS A 77 12.04 7.09 -14.71
C HIS A 77 12.11 7.90 -13.42
N VAL A 78 10.97 8.03 -12.73
CA VAL A 78 10.83 8.85 -11.52
C VAL A 78 10.14 8.10 -10.38
N VAL A 79 10.49 8.48 -9.16
CA VAL A 79 9.82 8.08 -7.92
C VAL A 79 9.34 9.34 -7.22
N ILE A 80 8.04 9.49 -6.95
CA ILE A 80 7.47 10.71 -6.41
C ILE A 80 6.46 10.41 -5.31
N PRO A 81 6.62 10.96 -4.11
CA PRO A 81 7.74 11.80 -3.68
C PRO A 81 9.05 11.00 -3.62
N GLU A 82 10.18 11.67 -3.78
CA GLU A 82 11.50 11.05 -3.67
C GLU A 82 11.77 10.51 -2.25
N VAL A 83 11.15 11.14 -1.25
CA VAL A 83 11.15 10.67 0.16
C VAL A 83 9.73 10.63 0.67
N ALA A 84 9.20 9.43 0.84
CA ALA A 84 7.94 9.19 1.54
C ALA A 84 8.20 9.04 3.05
N LYS A 85 7.27 9.53 3.89
CA LYS A 85 7.37 9.43 5.35
C LYS A 85 6.16 8.68 5.89
N ILE A 86 6.40 7.65 6.70
CA ILE A 86 5.37 6.87 7.41
C ILE A 86 5.81 6.61 8.84
N LYS A 87 4.94 6.00 9.67
CA LYS A 87 5.29 5.44 10.97
C LYS A 87 5.59 3.94 10.83
N ALA A 88 6.36 3.39 11.78
CA ALA A 88 6.59 1.95 11.90
C ALA A 88 5.27 1.19 11.98
N GLY A 89 5.21 0.03 11.34
CA GLY A 89 3.97 -0.73 11.15
C GLY A 89 3.09 -0.22 10.00
N GLY A 90 3.48 0.85 9.31
CA GLY A 90 2.75 1.41 8.18
C GLY A 90 3.06 0.73 6.84
N THR A 91 2.34 1.18 5.80
CA THR A 91 2.48 0.68 4.44
C THR A 91 2.71 1.81 3.45
N VAL A 92 3.40 1.51 2.35
CA VAL A 92 3.49 2.38 1.18
C VAL A 92 2.83 1.69 -0.01
N ASN A 93 1.91 2.38 -0.65
CA ASN A 93 1.29 1.98 -1.90
C ASN A 93 2.10 2.57 -3.06
N PHE A 94 2.80 1.72 -3.79
CA PHE A 94 3.50 2.12 -5.01
C PHE A 94 2.54 2.01 -6.19
N ILE A 95 2.11 3.15 -6.72
CA ILE A 95 1.28 3.22 -7.94
C ILE A 95 2.26 3.20 -9.11
N ILE A 96 2.35 2.06 -9.76
CA ILE A 96 3.32 1.79 -10.82
C ILE A 96 2.70 2.11 -12.17
N ALA A 97 3.41 2.88 -12.97
CA ALA A 97 3.01 3.21 -14.34
C ALA A 97 4.13 2.83 -15.31
N GLY A 98 3.90 1.80 -16.10
CA GLY A 98 4.84 1.31 -17.11
C GLY A 98 5.68 0.10 -16.67
N PHE A 99 6.74 -0.16 -17.42
CA PHE A 99 7.64 -1.32 -17.23
C PHE A 99 8.65 -1.06 -16.11
N HIS A 100 8.20 -1.17 -14.85
CA HIS A 100 9.00 -0.93 -13.66
C HIS A 100 8.87 -2.08 -12.66
N GLN A 101 9.90 -2.30 -11.83
CA GLN A 101 9.89 -3.24 -10.72
C GLN A 101 10.30 -2.52 -9.44
N VAL A 102 9.47 -2.59 -8.40
CA VAL A 102 9.83 -2.05 -7.09
C VAL A 102 10.75 -3.02 -6.39
N ILE A 103 11.91 -2.54 -5.92
CA ILE A 103 12.78 -3.28 -5.00
C ILE A 103 13.04 -2.37 -3.79
N VAL A 104 12.94 -2.94 -2.58
CA VAL A 104 13.22 -2.23 -1.34
C VAL A 104 14.37 -2.91 -0.62
N TYR A 105 15.31 -2.09 -0.19
CA TYR A 105 16.46 -2.50 0.61
C TYR A 105 16.36 -1.98 2.03
N ASP A 106 17.02 -2.68 2.94
CA ASP A 106 17.01 -2.44 4.36
C ASP A 106 17.56 -1.06 4.78
N ASP A 107 17.27 -0.68 6.01
CA ASP A 107 17.65 0.60 6.60
C ASP A 107 19.13 0.97 6.36
N GLY A 108 19.37 2.22 5.99
CA GLY A 108 20.69 2.77 5.74
C GLY A 108 21.33 2.38 4.41
N THR A 109 20.71 1.52 3.59
CA THR A 109 21.24 1.18 2.26
C THR A 109 21.20 2.40 1.34
N GLN A 110 22.27 2.61 0.58
CA GLN A 110 22.41 3.71 -0.38
C GLN A 110 22.43 3.17 -1.83
N PRO A 111 22.12 4.00 -2.83
CA PRO A 111 22.17 3.56 -4.23
C PRO A 111 23.53 3.00 -4.67
N ALA A 112 24.62 3.50 -4.08
CA ALA A 112 25.97 3.02 -4.38
C ALA A 112 26.28 1.62 -3.82
N ASP A 113 25.48 1.15 -2.87
CA ASP A 113 25.68 -0.19 -2.26
C ASP A 113 25.08 -1.30 -3.12
N ILE A 114 24.28 -0.95 -4.15
CA ILE A 114 23.60 -1.93 -4.98
C ILE A 114 24.57 -2.56 -5.99
N ASN A 115 24.67 -3.88 -5.95
CA ASN A 115 25.46 -4.60 -6.93
C ASN A 115 24.69 -4.77 -8.25
N THR A 116 24.91 -3.85 -9.17
CA THR A 116 24.27 -3.82 -10.50
C THR A 116 24.79 -4.85 -11.48
N THR A 117 25.82 -5.63 -11.12
CA THR A 117 26.34 -6.72 -11.97
C THR A 117 25.53 -8.01 -11.80
N ILE A 118 24.81 -8.15 -10.68
CA ILE A 118 23.92 -9.29 -10.44
C ILE A 118 22.57 -8.98 -11.08
N THR A 119 22.32 -9.55 -12.25
CA THR A 119 21.09 -9.32 -13.02
C THR A 119 20.46 -10.63 -13.50
N VAL A 120 19.15 -10.54 -13.79
CA VAL A 120 18.38 -11.58 -14.49
C VAL A 120 17.61 -10.93 -15.64
N LEU A 121 17.25 -11.73 -16.64
CA LEU A 121 16.32 -11.24 -17.67
C LEU A 121 14.86 -11.39 -17.18
N PRO A 122 13.96 -10.49 -17.58
CA PRO A 122 12.53 -10.69 -17.38
C PRO A 122 12.04 -11.96 -18.10
N THR A 123 10.95 -12.53 -17.63
CA THR A 123 10.41 -13.80 -18.16
C THR A 123 9.88 -13.66 -19.58
N ASN A 124 9.18 -12.56 -19.86
CA ASN A 124 8.63 -12.24 -21.19
C ASN A 124 9.03 -10.81 -21.58
N PRO A 125 10.29 -10.58 -21.93
CA PRO A 125 10.81 -9.25 -22.09
C PRO A 125 10.36 -8.57 -23.39
N PRO A 126 10.34 -7.22 -23.41
CA PRO A 126 10.36 -6.46 -24.65
C PRO A 126 11.69 -6.72 -25.38
N SER A 127 11.75 -6.40 -26.67
CA SER A 127 12.99 -6.52 -27.45
C SER A 127 13.60 -5.13 -27.71
N PRO A 128 14.85 -4.89 -27.34
CA PRO A 128 15.77 -5.74 -26.56
C PRO A 128 15.38 -5.82 -25.07
N PRO A 129 15.68 -6.96 -24.39
CA PRO A 129 15.28 -7.14 -23.00
C PRO A 129 16.14 -6.28 -22.07
N PRO A 130 15.54 -5.39 -21.26
CA PRO A 130 16.29 -4.70 -20.22
C PRO A 130 16.58 -5.67 -19.06
N PRO A 131 17.82 -5.76 -18.55
CA PRO A 131 18.12 -6.60 -17.42
C PRO A 131 17.46 -6.06 -16.14
N LEU A 132 17.05 -6.98 -15.25
CA LEU A 132 16.52 -6.67 -13.92
C LEU A 132 17.63 -6.89 -12.87
N ILE A 133 17.79 -5.95 -11.97
CA ILE A 133 18.68 -6.06 -10.80
C ILE A 133 18.20 -7.21 -9.93
N ALA A 134 19.12 -8.12 -9.58
CA ALA A 134 18.82 -9.31 -8.79
C ALA A 134 19.64 -9.38 -7.49
N ASP A 135 20.35 -8.31 -7.11
CA ASP A 135 21.14 -8.25 -5.89
C ASP A 135 20.29 -8.62 -4.66
N PRO A 136 20.58 -9.71 -3.96
CA PRO A 136 19.83 -10.12 -2.78
C PRO A 136 20.32 -9.46 -1.48
N ASN A 137 21.49 -8.77 -1.52
CA ASN A 137 22.11 -8.24 -0.33
C ASN A 137 21.26 -7.12 0.27
N ARG A 138 20.88 -7.26 1.55
CA ARG A 138 20.05 -6.32 2.29
C ARG A 138 18.67 -6.03 1.65
N ARG A 139 18.24 -6.83 0.69
CA ARG A 139 16.93 -6.69 0.05
C ARG A 139 15.82 -7.26 0.93
N ILE A 140 14.85 -6.42 1.29
CA ILE A 140 13.69 -6.82 2.10
C ILE A 140 12.43 -7.06 1.26
N TYR A 141 12.35 -6.46 0.06
CA TYR A 141 11.23 -6.67 -0.84
C TYR A 141 11.71 -6.67 -2.30
N ARG A 142 11.13 -7.56 -3.10
CA ARG A 142 11.26 -7.56 -4.55
C ARG A 142 9.88 -7.70 -5.16
N GLY A 143 9.46 -6.70 -5.90
CA GLY A 143 8.20 -6.67 -6.61
C GLY A 143 8.14 -7.67 -7.76
N LEU A 144 6.97 -7.75 -8.33
CA LEU A 144 6.66 -8.68 -9.41
C LEU A 144 7.51 -8.41 -10.67
N ASP A 145 7.73 -9.45 -11.46
CA ASP A 145 8.37 -9.32 -12.78
C ASP A 145 7.47 -8.45 -13.68
N PRO A 146 7.96 -7.29 -14.14
CA PRO A 146 7.12 -6.35 -14.89
C PRO A 146 6.67 -6.90 -16.25
N SER A 147 7.34 -7.92 -16.79
CA SER A 147 6.96 -8.56 -18.05
C SER A 147 5.74 -9.48 -17.93
N LEU A 148 5.36 -9.83 -16.71
CA LEU A 148 4.23 -10.70 -16.39
C LEU A 148 3.06 -9.95 -15.77
N GLN A 149 3.16 -8.64 -15.64
CA GLN A 149 2.18 -7.82 -14.94
C GLN A 149 1.57 -6.76 -15.87
N ALA A 150 0.42 -6.22 -15.47
CA ALA A 150 -0.12 -5.02 -16.07
C ALA A 150 0.88 -3.87 -15.93
N ALA A 151 0.97 -3.01 -16.95
CA ALA A 151 1.81 -1.82 -16.93
C ALA A 151 1.41 -0.88 -15.77
N ASP A 152 0.09 -0.76 -15.56
CA ASP A 152 -0.49 0.05 -14.50
C ASP A 152 -0.99 -0.87 -13.39
N ARG A 153 -0.39 -0.74 -12.20
CA ARG A 153 -0.70 -1.58 -11.04
C ARG A 153 -0.32 -0.90 -9.74
N VAL A 154 -0.76 -1.49 -8.63
CA VAL A 154 -0.36 -1.07 -7.28
C VAL A 154 0.33 -2.23 -6.59
N GLU A 155 1.52 -1.96 -6.03
CA GLU A 155 2.20 -2.87 -5.12
C GLU A 155 2.26 -2.23 -3.74
N VAL A 156 1.95 -3.01 -2.69
CA VAL A 156 1.90 -2.54 -1.31
C VAL A 156 3.05 -3.17 -0.53
N VAL A 157 3.86 -2.33 0.11
CA VAL A 157 4.96 -2.79 0.95
C VAL A 157 4.76 -2.33 2.38
N HIS A 158 4.86 -3.25 3.32
CA HIS A 158 4.76 -3.01 4.76
C HIS A 158 6.15 -2.78 5.35
N PHE A 159 6.26 -1.79 6.26
CA PHE A 159 7.49 -1.42 6.94
C PHE A 159 7.30 -1.54 8.46
N ALA A 160 7.76 -2.64 9.05
CA ALA A 160 7.57 -2.94 10.46
C ALA A 160 8.39 -2.04 11.38
N GLU A 161 9.64 -1.76 11.01
CA GLU A 161 10.63 -1.12 11.87
C GLU A 161 10.96 0.32 11.42
N PRO A 162 11.33 1.21 12.36
CA PRO A 162 11.86 2.53 12.03
C PRO A 162 13.15 2.42 11.22
N GLY A 163 13.36 3.36 10.29
CA GLY A 163 14.57 3.39 9.46
C GLY A 163 14.42 4.26 8.22
N THR A 164 15.44 4.24 7.36
CA THR A 164 15.42 4.90 6.05
C THR A 164 15.77 3.86 4.98
N TYR A 165 14.75 3.38 4.32
CA TYR A 165 14.78 2.29 3.37
C TYR A 165 14.96 2.82 1.95
N LEU A 166 15.92 2.27 1.21
CA LEU A 166 16.11 2.60 -0.20
C LEU A 166 15.06 1.88 -1.06
N VAL A 167 14.41 2.60 -1.93
CA VAL A 167 13.49 2.08 -2.95
C VAL A 167 14.05 2.36 -4.33
N ILE A 168 14.23 1.32 -5.14
CA ILE A 168 14.75 1.46 -6.51
C ILE A 168 13.81 0.87 -7.54
N CYS A 169 13.95 1.30 -8.79
CA CYS A 169 13.47 0.52 -9.91
C CYS A 169 14.43 -0.64 -10.20
N GLY A 170 13.91 -1.87 -10.16
CA GLY A 170 14.69 -3.07 -10.48
C GLY A 170 15.11 -3.18 -11.94
N VAL A 171 14.52 -2.41 -12.85
CA VAL A 171 14.96 -2.34 -14.26
C VAL A 171 16.27 -1.56 -14.33
N LEU A 172 17.37 -2.24 -14.65
CA LEU A 172 18.72 -1.70 -14.52
C LEU A 172 18.91 -0.33 -15.21
N PRO A 173 18.53 -0.12 -16.48
CA PRO A 173 18.71 1.20 -17.12
C PRO A 173 17.87 2.30 -16.43
N HIS A 174 16.72 1.98 -15.81
CA HIS A 174 15.93 2.97 -15.09
C HIS A 174 16.60 3.37 -13.78
N PHE A 175 17.14 2.41 -13.04
CA PHE A 175 17.94 2.70 -11.85
C PHE A 175 19.15 3.57 -12.17
N GLN A 176 19.88 3.24 -13.25
CA GLN A 176 21.01 4.02 -13.72
C GLN A 176 20.62 5.45 -14.15
N ALA A 177 19.38 5.64 -14.64
CA ALA A 177 18.80 6.96 -14.93
C ALA A 177 18.36 7.73 -13.67
N GLY A 178 18.57 7.18 -12.46
CA GLY A 178 18.24 7.81 -11.20
C GLY A 178 16.83 7.49 -10.68
N MET A 179 16.21 6.41 -11.13
CA MET A 179 14.89 5.99 -10.63
C MET A 179 15.01 5.29 -9.28
N TYR A 180 15.18 6.06 -8.23
CA TYR A 180 15.17 5.61 -6.84
C TYR A 180 14.66 6.71 -5.91
N GLY A 181 14.33 6.32 -4.69
CA GLY A 181 13.88 7.19 -3.63
C GLY A 181 13.98 6.50 -2.27
N PHE A 182 13.40 7.09 -1.23
CA PHE A 182 13.50 6.56 0.12
C PHE A 182 12.14 6.54 0.81
N VAL A 183 11.96 5.53 1.67
CA VAL A 183 10.89 5.51 2.66
C VAL A 183 11.50 5.74 4.03
N ARG A 184 11.19 6.88 4.64
CA ARG A 184 11.58 7.19 5.99
C ARG A 184 10.48 6.75 6.95
N VAL A 185 10.77 5.73 7.71
CA VAL A 185 9.87 5.14 8.72
C VAL A 185 10.22 5.72 10.09
N LEU A 186 9.29 6.44 10.66
CA LEU A 186 9.46 7.08 11.98
C LEU A 186 9.00 6.14 13.09
N PRO A 187 9.60 6.19 14.29
CA PRO A 187 9.12 5.44 15.44
C PRO A 187 7.65 5.75 15.74
N GLN A 188 6.91 4.76 16.20
CA GLN A 188 5.64 5.01 16.86
C GLN A 188 5.92 5.71 18.20
N LYS A 189 5.20 6.80 18.48
CA LYS A 189 5.20 7.33 19.86
C LYS A 189 4.40 6.36 20.72
N ILE A 190 5.04 5.81 21.73
CA ILE A 190 4.39 5.04 22.80
C ILE A 190 3.61 6.03 23.66
#